data_3eae1cc1c1054ef8c14c0583770d6bcc
#
_entry.id   3eae1cc1c1054ef8c14c0583770d6bcc
#
_cell.length_a   1.000
_cell.length_b   1.000
_cell.length_c   1.000
_cell.angle_alpha   90.00
_cell.angle_beta   90.00
_cell.angle_gamma   90.00
#
_symmetry.space_group_name_H-M   'P 1'
#
loop_
_entity.id
_entity.type
_entity.pdbx_description
1 polymer ?
#
loop_
_entity_poly.entity_id
_entity_poly.type
_entity_poly.pdbx_seq_one_letter_code
_entity_poly.pdbx_strand_id
1 'polypeptide(L)'
;MRFMLDTNSCIALIKRKPAKILRRIRSLSPGEAGLSAITLAELRYGVAKSAQRERNGRALAEFLLPLEIADFDETAADAYGGIRAALEKAGTPIGPLDTEIGAHALSLGVVLVTHNTREFRRIPGLAVQDWLC
;
A
#
# COMPACT_ATOMS: atom_id res chain seq x y z
N MET A 1 2.91 -12.69 -3.02
CA MET A 1 2.84 -11.24 -3.34
C MET A 1 4.19 -10.77 -3.87
N ARG A 2 4.19 -10.13 -5.02
CA ARG A 2 5.36 -9.43 -5.57
C ARG A 2 5.25 -7.93 -5.42
N PHE A 3 4.04 -7.42 -5.41
CA PHE A 3 3.76 -5.98 -5.38
C PHE A 3 2.79 -5.68 -4.25
N MET A 4 3.15 -4.75 -3.39
CA MET A 4 2.26 -4.22 -2.36
C MET A 4 1.76 -2.86 -2.80
N LEU A 5 0.44 -2.69 -2.87
CA LEU A 5 -0.19 -1.43 -3.26
C LEU A 5 -0.36 -0.55 -2.03
N ASP A 6 0.04 0.72 -2.12
CA ASP A 6 -0.26 1.65 -1.04
C ASP A 6 -1.72 2.11 -1.11
N THR A 7 -2.16 2.86 -0.11
CA THR A 7 -3.57 3.26 0.01
C THR A 7 -4.06 4.05 -1.20
N ASN A 8 -3.28 5.03 -1.66
CA ASN A 8 -3.69 5.86 -2.80
C ASN A 8 -3.71 5.07 -4.11
N SER A 9 -2.81 4.11 -4.29
CA SER A 9 -2.83 3.22 -5.45
C SER A 9 -4.09 2.34 -5.46
N CYS A 10 -4.48 1.83 -4.28
CA CYS A 10 -5.74 1.09 -4.15
C CYS A 10 -6.95 1.95 -4.51
N ILE A 11 -6.99 3.19 -4.02
CA ILE A 11 -8.09 4.12 -4.32
C ILE A 11 -8.15 4.40 -5.83
N ALA A 12 -7.01 4.62 -6.49
CA ALA A 12 -6.94 4.83 -7.93
C ALA A 12 -7.51 3.61 -8.69
N LEU A 13 -7.17 2.40 -8.26
CA LEU A 13 -7.68 1.17 -8.87
C LEU A 13 -9.19 1.02 -8.68
N ILE A 14 -9.71 1.33 -7.50
CA ILE A 14 -11.15 1.27 -7.21
C ILE A 14 -11.89 2.28 -8.10
N LYS A 15 -11.34 3.47 -8.26
CA LYS A 15 -11.91 4.52 -9.12
C LYS A 15 -11.67 4.26 -10.61
N ARG A 16 -10.83 3.29 -10.95
CA ARG A 16 -10.45 2.94 -12.32
C ARG A 16 -9.81 4.11 -13.09
N LYS A 17 -9.02 4.93 -12.39
CA LYS A 17 -8.33 6.10 -12.97
C LYS A 17 -6.93 6.23 -12.38
N PRO A 18 -5.92 6.50 -13.21
CA PRO A 18 -5.93 6.52 -14.68
C PRO A 18 -5.94 5.10 -15.28
N ALA A 19 -6.20 5.01 -16.57
CA ALA A 19 -6.25 3.71 -17.25
C ALA A 19 -4.94 2.92 -17.16
N LYS A 20 -3.82 3.59 -17.01
CA LYS A 20 -2.49 2.97 -16.88
C LYS A 20 -2.42 1.98 -15.71
N ILE A 21 -2.95 2.35 -14.55
CA ILE A 21 -2.89 1.49 -13.37
C ILE A 21 -3.75 0.24 -13.56
N LEU A 22 -4.89 0.38 -14.25
CA LEU A 22 -5.75 -0.77 -14.58
C LEU A 22 -5.03 -1.74 -15.51
N ARG A 23 -4.35 -1.24 -16.53
CA ARG A 23 -3.60 -2.10 -17.45
C ARG A 23 -2.51 -2.86 -16.71
N ARG A 24 -1.83 -2.19 -15.78
CA ARG A 24 -0.75 -2.81 -15.03
C ARG A 24 -1.27 -3.94 -14.14
N ILE A 25 -2.34 -3.69 -13.39
CA ILE A 25 -2.90 -4.69 -12.48
C ILE A 25 -3.48 -5.88 -13.25
N ARG A 26 -4.10 -5.65 -14.41
CA ARG A 26 -4.67 -6.70 -15.24
C ARG A 26 -3.62 -7.62 -15.87
N SER A 27 -2.37 -7.16 -15.96
CA SER A 27 -1.28 -7.98 -16.49
C SER A 27 -0.76 -9.00 -15.47
N LEU A 28 -1.21 -8.92 -14.22
CA LEU A 28 -0.73 -9.76 -13.14
C LEU A 28 -1.66 -10.95 -12.90
N SER A 29 -1.09 -12.05 -12.39
CA SER A 29 -1.87 -13.19 -11.95
C SER A 29 -2.46 -12.92 -10.56
N PRO A 30 -3.59 -13.58 -10.19
CA PRO A 30 -4.14 -13.45 -8.84
C PRO A 30 -3.08 -13.75 -7.78
N GLY A 31 -3.04 -12.93 -6.74
CA GLY A 31 -2.08 -13.07 -5.64
C GLY A 31 -0.71 -12.44 -5.89
N GLU A 32 -0.38 -12.02 -7.12
CA GLU A 32 0.89 -11.30 -7.36
C GLU A 32 0.89 -9.92 -6.74
N ALA A 33 -0.25 -9.26 -6.71
CA ALA A 33 -0.42 -7.98 -6.04
C ALA A 33 -1.23 -8.15 -4.77
N GLY A 34 -0.98 -7.29 -3.82
CA GLY A 34 -1.71 -7.29 -2.56
C GLY A 34 -1.53 -5.98 -1.82
N LEU A 35 -1.94 -5.97 -0.58
CA LEU A 35 -1.86 -4.79 0.28
C LEU A 35 -1.61 -5.21 1.72
N SER A 36 -1.09 -4.26 2.49
CA SER A 36 -0.93 -4.41 3.93
C SER A 36 -2.28 -4.35 4.63
N ALA A 37 -2.43 -5.05 5.75
CA ALA A 37 -3.57 -4.89 6.65
C ALA A 37 -3.73 -3.43 7.11
N ILE A 38 -2.63 -2.66 7.18
CA ILE A 38 -2.67 -1.22 7.49
C ILE A 38 -3.43 -0.47 6.39
N THR A 39 -3.12 -0.74 5.13
CA THR A 39 -3.84 -0.15 3.99
C THR A 39 -5.32 -0.56 4.01
N LEU A 40 -5.59 -1.84 4.29
CA LEU A 40 -6.98 -2.30 4.41
C LEU A 40 -7.73 -1.53 5.49
N ALA A 41 -7.10 -1.28 6.64
CA ALA A 41 -7.72 -0.49 7.72
C ALA A 41 -8.08 0.92 7.24
N GLU A 42 -7.19 1.58 6.48
CA GLU A 42 -7.46 2.89 5.92
C GLU A 42 -8.63 2.86 4.92
N LEU A 43 -8.67 1.84 4.07
CA LEU A 43 -9.77 1.68 3.11
C LEU A 43 -11.10 1.42 3.80
N ARG A 44 -11.11 0.59 4.86
CA ARG A 44 -12.31 0.33 5.67
C ARG A 44 -12.80 1.60 6.36
N TYR A 45 -11.88 2.40 6.89
CA TYR A 45 -12.22 3.68 7.48
C TYR A 45 -12.87 4.60 6.43
N GLY A 46 -12.29 4.67 5.23
CA GLY A 46 -12.85 5.46 4.14
C GLY A 46 -14.28 5.06 3.78
N VAL A 47 -14.58 3.77 3.76
CA VAL A 47 -15.95 3.26 3.55
C VAL A 47 -16.85 3.66 4.70
N ALA A 48 -16.41 3.45 5.94
CA ALA A 48 -17.23 3.70 7.14
C ALA A 48 -17.67 5.16 7.26
N LYS A 49 -16.81 6.11 6.88
CA LYS A 49 -17.15 7.54 6.95
C LYS A 49 -17.89 8.06 5.72
N SER A 50 -18.00 7.27 4.65
CA SER A 50 -18.62 7.72 3.41
C SER A 50 -20.14 7.80 3.52
N ALA A 51 -20.76 8.63 2.66
CA ALA A 51 -22.22 8.75 2.59
C ALA A 51 -22.88 7.52 1.97
N GLN A 52 -22.15 6.66 1.27
CA GLN A 52 -22.66 5.47 0.57
C GLN A 52 -21.91 4.21 1.01
N ARG A 53 -22.03 3.90 2.29
CA ARG A 53 -21.27 2.81 2.91
C ARG A 53 -21.50 1.45 2.28
N GLU A 54 -22.76 1.10 1.97
CA GLU A 54 -23.06 -0.20 1.36
C GLU A 54 -22.48 -0.34 -0.03
N ARG A 55 -22.65 0.68 -0.86
CA ARG A 55 -22.11 0.71 -2.23
C ARG A 55 -20.59 0.65 -2.23
N ASN A 56 -19.96 1.50 -1.42
CA ASN A 56 -18.51 1.56 -1.35
C ASN A 56 -17.92 0.31 -0.70
N GLY A 57 -18.61 -0.28 0.26
CA GLY A 57 -18.22 -1.55 0.87
C GLY A 57 -18.23 -2.69 -0.13
N ARG A 58 -19.24 -2.75 -1.01
CA ARG A 58 -19.29 -3.77 -2.08
C ARG A 58 -18.17 -3.57 -3.09
N ALA A 59 -17.91 -2.32 -3.48
CA ALA A 59 -16.82 -2.00 -4.41
C ALA A 59 -15.47 -2.43 -3.83
N LEU A 60 -15.26 -2.17 -2.54
CA LEU A 60 -14.04 -2.60 -1.86
C LEU A 60 -13.94 -4.12 -1.82
N ALA A 61 -15.01 -4.83 -1.50
CA ALA A 61 -15.01 -6.29 -1.43
C ALA A 61 -14.65 -6.91 -2.79
N GLU A 62 -15.21 -6.39 -3.89
CA GLU A 62 -14.89 -6.85 -5.23
C GLU A 62 -13.43 -6.58 -5.59
N PHE A 63 -12.93 -5.39 -5.25
CA PHE A 63 -11.55 -5.02 -5.49
C PHE A 63 -10.57 -5.97 -4.80
N LEU A 64 -10.89 -6.41 -3.59
CA LEU A 64 -10.01 -7.25 -2.78
C LEU A 64 -9.93 -8.70 -3.24
N LEU A 65 -10.91 -9.19 -4.02
CA LEU A 65 -10.99 -10.62 -4.39
C LEU A 65 -9.69 -11.22 -4.96
N PRO A 66 -8.99 -10.58 -5.92
CA PRO A 66 -7.77 -11.16 -6.47
C PRO A 66 -6.51 -10.79 -5.71
N LEU A 67 -6.64 -10.05 -4.61
CA LEU A 67 -5.49 -9.49 -3.90
C LEU A 67 -5.15 -10.28 -2.65
N GLU A 68 -3.87 -10.36 -2.33
CA GLU A 68 -3.40 -10.90 -1.05
C GLU A 68 -3.44 -9.79 0.00
N ILE A 69 -3.92 -10.08 1.19
CA ILE A 69 -3.86 -9.16 2.33
C ILE A 69 -2.80 -9.70 3.28
N ALA A 70 -1.73 -8.92 3.48
CA ALA A 70 -0.63 -9.33 4.35
C ALA A 70 -0.86 -8.80 5.77
N ASP A 71 -0.77 -9.67 6.76
CA ASP A 71 -0.84 -9.29 8.15
C ASP A 71 0.39 -8.49 8.55
N PHE A 72 0.19 -7.41 9.30
CA PHE A 72 1.29 -6.61 9.84
C PHE A 72 1.82 -7.34 11.09
N ASP A 73 2.83 -8.19 10.88
CA ASP A 73 3.33 -9.10 11.89
C ASP A 73 4.52 -8.52 12.68
N GLU A 74 5.11 -9.35 13.54
CA GLU A 74 6.25 -8.97 14.37
C GLU A 74 7.46 -8.54 13.53
N THR A 75 7.72 -9.21 12.41
CA THR A 75 8.83 -8.85 11.51
C THR A 75 8.62 -7.46 10.90
N ALA A 76 7.38 -7.16 10.50
CA ALA A 76 7.02 -5.83 10.00
C ALA A 76 7.16 -4.78 11.10
N ALA A 77 6.80 -5.10 12.34
CA ALA A 77 6.93 -4.20 13.48
C ALA A 77 8.40 -3.87 13.78
N ASP A 78 9.28 -4.87 13.71
CA ASP A 78 10.72 -4.67 13.90
C ASP A 78 11.29 -3.74 12.81
N ALA A 79 10.92 -3.98 11.56
CA ALA A 79 11.33 -3.12 10.45
C ALA A 79 10.86 -1.68 10.65
N TYR A 80 9.62 -1.51 11.08
CA TYR A 80 9.04 -0.18 11.36
C TYR A 80 9.86 0.59 12.40
N GLY A 81 10.18 -0.05 13.51
CA GLY A 81 10.93 0.60 14.60
C GLY A 81 12.29 1.12 14.12
N GLY A 82 13.03 0.29 13.42
CA GLY A 82 14.34 0.67 12.90
C GLY A 82 14.28 1.76 11.84
N ILE A 83 13.33 1.65 10.91
CA ILE A 83 13.15 2.62 9.83
C ILE A 83 12.75 3.98 10.38
N ARG A 84 11.76 4.02 11.27
CA ARG A 84 11.30 5.26 11.85
C ARG A 84 12.42 5.98 12.62
N ALA A 85 13.15 5.25 13.43
CA ALA A 85 14.26 5.82 14.18
C ALA A 85 15.33 6.41 13.25
N ALA A 86 15.66 5.68 12.17
CA ALA A 86 16.66 6.14 11.21
C ALA A 86 16.20 7.40 10.45
N LEU A 87 14.93 7.45 10.03
CA LEU A 87 14.39 8.60 9.30
C LEU A 87 14.31 9.84 10.21
N GLU A 88 13.92 9.67 11.46
CA GLU A 88 13.89 10.78 12.41
C GLU A 88 15.29 11.31 12.70
N LYS A 89 16.25 10.42 12.89
CA LYS A 89 17.66 10.79 13.12
C LYS A 89 18.24 11.54 11.93
N ALA A 90 17.88 11.14 10.71
CA ALA A 90 18.33 11.80 9.49
C ALA A 90 17.58 13.12 9.20
N GLY A 91 16.54 13.45 9.97
CA GLY A 91 15.73 14.64 9.75
C GLY A 91 14.80 14.53 8.54
N THR A 92 14.50 13.33 8.08
CA THR A 92 13.67 13.08 6.91
C THR A 92 12.51 12.12 7.23
N PRO A 93 11.68 12.40 8.26
CA PRO A 93 10.57 11.53 8.59
C PRO A 93 9.49 11.55 7.50
N ILE A 94 8.71 10.49 7.45
CA ILE A 94 7.50 10.42 6.64
C ILE A 94 6.31 10.11 7.57
N GLY A 95 5.09 10.22 7.06
CA GLY A 95 3.89 9.98 7.87
C GLY A 95 3.92 8.60 8.54
N PRO A 96 3.32 8.46 9.73
CA PRO A 96 3.40 7.19 10.48
C PRO A 96 2.77 6.01 9.77
N LEU A 97 1.61 6.18 9.14
CA LEU A 97 0.98 5.09 8.37
C LEU A 97 1.81 4.72 7.15
N ASP A 98 2.37 5.69 6.44
CA ASP A 98 3.25 5.43 5.31
C ASP A 98 4.54 4.74 5.76
N THR A 99 5.07 5.10 6.93
CA THR A 99 6.22 4.40 7.49
C THR A 99 5.88 2.93 7.76
N GLU A 100 4.70 2.65 8.30
CA GLU A 100 4.24 1.27 8.53
C GLU A 100 4.11 0.49 7.22
N ILE A 101 3.50 1.08 6.22
CA ILE A 101 3.31 0.44 4.90
C ILE A 101 4.66 0.16 4.24
N GLY A 102 5.56 1.14 4.23
CA GLY A 102 6.89 0.99 3.65
C GLY A 102 7.72 -0.05 4.37
N ALA A 103 7.68 -0.05 5.71
CA ALA A 103 8.37 -1.05 6.52
C ALA A 103 7.84 -2.46 6.26
N HIS A 104 6.53 -2.58 6.09
CA HIS A 104 5.90 -3.86 5.80
C HIS A 104 6.37 -4.42 4.45
N ALA A 105 6.37 -3.58 3.41
CA ALA A 105 6.85 -3.98 2.09
C ALA A 105 8.33 -4.40 2.15
N LEU A 106 9.15 -3.64 2.85
CA LEU A 106 10.57 -3.96 3.01
C LEU A 106 10.75 -5.29 3.72
N SER A 107 9.99 -5.55 4.79
CA SER A 107 10.08 -6.80 5.56
C SER A 107 9.72 -8.03 4.73
N LEU A 108 8.85 -7.87 3.75
CA LEU A 108 8.43 -8.95 2.85
C LEU A 108 9.32 -9.06 1.61
N GLY A 109 10.20 -8.10 1.37
CA GLY A 109 11.04 -8.08 0.17
C GLY A 109 10.27 -7.86 -1.12
N VAL A 110 9.13 -7.16 -1.06
CA VAL A 110 8.27 -6.90 -2.22
C VAL A 110 8.42 -5.46 -2.69
N VAL A 111 7.99 -5.19 -3.91
CA VAL A 111 7.99 -3.84 -4.48
C VAL A 111 6.77 -3.08 -3.94
N LEU A 112 6.98 -1.88 -3.42
CA LEU A 112 5.88 -1.01 -3.04
C LEU A 112 5.43 -0.21 -4.27
N VAL A 113 4.13 -0.29 -4.58
CA VAL A 113 3.52 0.48 -5.65
C VAL A 113 2.91 1.73 -5.04
N THR A 114 3.45 2.89 -5.41
CA THR A 114 3.07 4.17 -4.85
C THR A 114 3.30 5.30 -5.85
N HIS A 115 2.46 6.32 -5.83
CA HIS A 115 2.72 7.56 -6.53
C HIS A 115 3.64 8.48 -5.73
N ASN A 116 3.69 8.30 -4.41
CA ASN A 116 4.50 9.10 -3.50
C ASN A 116 5.94 8.57 -3.41
N THR A 117 6.59 8.43 -4.56
CA THR A 117 7.93 7.83 -4.65
C THR A 117 8.97 8.66 -3.92
N ARG A 118 8.81 9.98 -3.91
CA ARG A 118 9.78 10.88 -3.24
C ARG A 118 9.94 10.55 -1.75
N GLU A 119 8.82 10.36 -1.05
CA GLU A 119 8.86 10.06 0.39
C GLU A 119 9.31 8.62 0.65
N PHE A 120 8.75 7.64 -0.06
CA PHE A 120 9.08 6.24 0.17
C PHE A 120 10.52 5.90 -0.20
N ARG A 121 11.14 6.62 -1.12
CA ARG A 121 12.57 6.44 -1.43
C ARG A 121 13.50 6.85 -0.29
N ARG A 122 12.99 7.54 0.71
CA ARG A 122 13.75 7.83 1.93
C ARG A 122 14.03 6.57 2.75
N ILE A 123 13.26 5.50 2.54
CA ILE A 123 13.45 4.22 3.23
C ILE A 123 14.55 3.43 2.51
N PRO A 124 15.71 3.21 3.16
CA PRO A 124 16.81 2.49 2.52
C PRO A 124 16.43 1.06 2.17
N GLY A 125 16.76 0.64 0.95
CA GLY A 125 16.52 -0.73 0.49
C GLY A 125 15.13 -1.02 -0.01
N LEU A 126 14.17 -0.09 0.11
CA LEU A 126 12.81 -0.29 -0.37
C LEU A 126 12.75 -0.10 -1.89
N ALA A 127 12.27 -1.12 -2.60
CA ALA A 127 11.98 -1.00 -4.02
C ALA A 127 10.61 -0.37 -4.22
N VAL A 128 10.53 0.67 -5.04
CA VAL A 128 9.28 1.37 -5.32
C VAL A 128 9.02 1.46 -6.82
N GLN A 129 7.75 1.40 -7.20
CA GLN A 129 7.30 1.64 -8.57
C GLN A 129 6.08 2.55 -8.55
N ASP A 130 5.99 3.41 -9.55
CA ASP A 130 4.84 4.29 -9.75
C ASP A 130 4.06 3.81 -10.99
N TRP A 131 2.87 3.27 -10.77
CA TRP A 131 2.02 2.78 -11.86
C TRP A 131 1.08 3.87 -12.41
N LEU A 132 1.11 5.06 -11.84
CA LEU A 132 0.30 6.20 -12.28
C LEU A 132 1.03 7.06 -13.31
N CYS A 133 2.33 6.91 -13.41
CA CYS A 133 3.16 7.67 -14.36
C CYS A 133 3.56 6.87 -15.58
#